data_ba77a1c23940fa13d5b2d7e3042ae108
#
_entry.id   ba77a1c23940fa13d5b2d7e3042ae108
#
_cell.length_a   1.000
_cell.length_b   1.000
_cell.length_c   1.000
_cell.angle_alpha   90.00
_cell.angle_beta   90.00
_cell.angle_gamma   90.00
#
_symmetry.space_group_name_H-M   'P 1'
#
loop_
_entity.id
_entity.type
_entity.pdbx_description
1 polymer ?
#
loop_
_entity_poly.entity_id
_entity_poly.type
_entity_poly.pdbx_seq_one_letter_code
_entity_poly.pdbx_strand_id
1 'polypeptide(L)'
;MNNSTQKLPKIAWLSPFPPQRSGIANYSYWLVKGLKSHFDIDLYYDKQPPITELQDEFEVYPIAAFADRHESYEQTIYHIGNNSDFHKGIYELAWRFPGTVVLHDYNLSGFMHEAFYRQNHELYRQALPNGHGEDGRKGLQSLIHRLFPDSSQLPMSQAIVSRSKKVIVHHRWVRNQFADNAHIEVIPHFAKLNCQPDKAGIGNFKNKFAIRDDHFVLTCLGFVNPNKLPGLQIDVVNRLLDDGYPVQLIFAGEPSPEVKDLVARVRSSKYHEKIIFTGYLNEKDYFNSIFASDIIINLRNPSMGEASGTLMHALAAAKPTVVSDTNQYREFPDKICWKLAHDQKQAEVLYAYIRALLSNQNLRTVISENAADYVRNMLGWERITGQWKQAISSLT
;
A
#
# COMPACT_ATOMS: atom_id res chain seq x y z
N MET A 1 -34.82 34.13 -6.75
CA MET A 1 -33.55 33.69 -6.09
C MET A 1 -32.84 32.80 -7.10
N ASN A 2 -31.82 33.36 -7.75
CA ASN A 2 -31.03 32.60 -8.73
C ASN A 2 -30.17 31.58 -7.99
N ASN A 3 -30.58 30.32 -7.94
CA ASN A 3 -29.67 29.23 -7.67
C ASN A 3 -28.74 29.07 -8.89
N SER A 4 -27.68 29.89 -8.96
CA SER A 4 -26.56 29.55 -9.81
C SER A 4 -25.94 28.28 -9.20
N THR A 5 -26.25 27.10 -9.74
CA THR A 5 -25.50 25.88 -9.46
C THR A 5 -24.05 26.18 -9.82
N GLN A 6 -23.23 26.42 -8.79
CA GLN A 6 -21.82 26.67 -8.98
C GLN A 6 -21.24 25.40 -9.65
N LYS A 7 -20.69 25.57 -10.86
CA LYS A 7 -20.10 24.46 -11.60
C LYS A 7 -18.93 23.92 -10.79
N LEU A 8 -18.93 22.60 -10.53
CA LEU A 8 -17.84 21.95 -9.80
C LEU A 8 -16.55 22.02 -10.64
N PRO A 9 -15.39 22.23 -9.99
CA PRO A 9 -14.09 22.17 -10.67
C PRO A 9 -13.91 20.83 -11.36
N LYS A 10 -13.50 20.86 -12.64
CA LYS A 10 -13.32 19.65 -13.44
C LYS A 10 -11.90 19.13 -13.32
N ILE A 11 -11.76 17.87 -12.88
CA ILE A 11 -10.46 17.24 -12.64
C ILE A 11 -10.33 15.90 -13.38
N ALA A 12 -9.11 15.62 -13.88
CA ALA A 12 -8.76 14.32 -14.41
C ALA A 12 -8.09 13.45 -13.32
N TRP A 13 -8.51 12.21 -13.20
CA TRP A 13 -7.98 11.25 -12.23
C TRP A 13 -7.41 10.02 -12.93
N LEU A 14 -6.09 9.92 -13.01
CA LEU A 14 -5.38 8.84 -13.66
C LEU A 14 -4.86 7.85 -12.62
N SER A 15 -5.46 6.66 -12.57
CA SER A 15 -5.14 5.63 -11.58
C SER A 15 -5.52 4.24 -12.08
N PRO A 16 -4.92 3.17 -11.54
CA PRO A 16 -5.58 1.87 -11.57
C PRO A 16 -6.87 1.93 -10.76
N PHE A 17 -7.90 1.18 -11.22
CA PHE A 17 -9.19 1.02 -10.55
C PHE A 17 -9.59 -0.46 -10.50
N PRO A 18 -10.48 -0.89 -9.57
CA PRO A 18 -11.07 -2.22 -9.66
C PRO A 18 -11.69 -2.44 -11.05
N PRO A 19 -11.55 -3.63 -11.68
CA PRO A 19 -11.18 -4.91 -11.08
C PRO A 19 -9.68 -5.20 -11.04
N GLN A 20 -8.81 -4.21 -11.31
CA GLN A 20 -7.36 -4.41 -11.21
C GLN A 20 -6.97 -4.75 -9.76
N ARG A 21 -6.16 -5.81 -9.60
CA ARG A 21 -5.75 -6.33 -8.29
C ARG A 21 -4.58 -5.52 -7.71
N SER A 22 -4.85 -4.29 -7.32
CA SER A 22 -3.88 -3.36 -6.74
C SER A 22 -4.45 -2.67 -5.50
N GLY A 23 -3.61 -2.45 -4.48
CA GLY A 23 -3.99 -1.64 -3.31
C GLY A 23 -4.35 -0.19 -3.70
N ILE A 24 -3.64 0.36 -4.70
CA ILE A 24 -3.89 1.71 -5.23
C ILE A 24 -5.24 1.76 -5.96
N ALA A 25 -5.66 0.68 -6.63
CA ALA A 25 -6.97 0.60 -7.25
C ALA A 25 -8.09 0.77 -6.22
N ASN A 26 -8.02 0.05 -5.10
CA ASN A 26 -8.98 0.19 -4.00
C ASN A 26 -8.90 1.56 -3.31
N TYR A 27 -7.70 2.10 -3.15
CA TYR A 27 -7.50 3.45 -2.62
C TYR A 27 -8.22 4.49 -3.48
N SER A 28 -7.99 4.49 -4.80
CA SER A 28 -8.60 5.44 -5.73
C SER A 28 -10.11 5.26 -5.83
N TYR A 29 -10.60 4.02 -5.85
CA TYR A 29 -12.04 3.73 -5.84
C TYR A 29 -12.76 4.46 -4.71
N TRP A 30 -12.29 4.32 -3.47
CA TRP A 30 -12.93 5.00 -2.34
C TRP A 30 -12.76 6.50 -2.40
N LEU A 31 -11.58 6.98 -2.76
CA LEU A 31 -11.29 8.40 -2.71
C LEU A 31 -12.11 9.19 -3.74
N VAL A 32 -12.25 8.71 -4.99
CA VAL A 32 -13.08 9.39 -5.99
C VAL A 32 -14.54 9.43 -5.57
N LYS A 33 -15.06 8.35 -4.97
CA LYS A 33 -16.43 8.32 -4.41
C LYS A 33 -16.62 9.31 -3.27
N GLY A 34 -15.61 9.53 -2.44
CA GLY A 34 -15.64 10.53 -1.37
C GLY A 34 -15.55 11.97 -1.85
N LEU A 35 -14.98 12.19 -3.04
CA LEU A 35 -14.73 13.53 -3.59
C LEU A 35 -15.76 13.96 -4.65
N LYS A 36 -16.60 13.06 -5.18
CA LYS A 36 -17.53 13.33 -6.28
C LYS A 36 -18.55 14.45 -6.01
N SER A 37 -18.87 14.73 -4.75
CA SER A 37 -19.76 15.84 -4.39
C SER A 37 -19.09 17.22 -4.42
N HIS A 38 -17.76 17.25 -4.60
CA HIS A 38 -16.96 18.46 -4.57
C HIS A 38 -16.27 18.77 -5.89
N PHE A 39 -16.12 17.76 -6.76
CA PHE A 39 -15.42 17.86 -8.04
C PHE A 39 -16.18 17.11 -9.13
N ASP A 40 -16.12 17.61 -10.35
CA ASP A 40 -16.48 16.91 -11.58
C ASP A 40 -15.27 16.09 -12.00
N ILE A 41 -15.31 14.75 -11.81
CA ILE A 41 -14.14 13.87 -11.92
C ILE A 41 -14.28 12.97 -13.14
N ASP A 42 -13.37 13.12 -14.11
CA ASP A 42 -13.19 12.16 -15.20
C ASP A 42 -12.12 11.13 -14.80
N LEU A 43 -12.45 9.83 -14.88
CA LEU A 43 -11.54 8.73 -14.57
C LEU A 43 -10.78 8.26 -15.81
N TYR A 44 -9.48 8.07 -15.69
CA TYR A 44 -8.64 7.54 -16.75
C TYR A 44 -7.99 6.22 -16.36
N TYR A 45 -8.14 5.21 -17.21
CA TYR A 45 -7.59 3.87 -17.04
C TYR A 45 -6.60 3.50 -18.14
N ASP A 46 -5.57 2.70 -17.82
CA ASP A 46 -4.56 2.25 -18.80
C ASP A 46 -5.01 0.99 -19.55
N LYS A 47 -5.12 -0.15 -18.89
CA LYS A 47 -5.31 -1.45 -19.58
C LYS A 47 -6.76 -1.94 -19.54
N GLN A 48 -7.44 -1.72 -18.44
CA GLN A 48 -8.76 -2.29 -18.19
C GLN A 48 -9.70 -1.24 -17.63
N PRO A 49 -10.90 -1.08 -18.20
CA PRO A 49 -11.89 -0.14 -17.67
C PRO A 49 -12.27 -0.51 -16.24
N PRO A 50 -12.64 0.49 -15.43
CA PRO A 50 -13.19 0.29 -14.08
C PRO A 50 -14.43 -0.59 -14.09
N ILE A 51 -14.81 -1.10 -12.90
CA ILE A 51 -16.07 -1.81 -12.70
C ILE A 51 -17.27 -0.92 -13.06
N THR A 52 -18.39 -1.55 -13.44
CA THR A 52 -19.64 -0.89 -13.88
C THR A 52 -20.10 0.19 -12.90
N GLU A 53 -20.02 -0.06 -11.60
CA GLU A 53 -20.40 0.91 -10.57
C GLU A 53 -19.67 2.27 -10.72
N LEU A 54 -18.37 2.26 -11.06
CA LEU A 54 -17.65 3.50 -11.33
C LEU A 54 -18.02 4.12 -12.67
N GLN A 55 -18.32 3.30 -13.68
CA GLN A 55 -18.77 3.78 -14.99
C GLN A 55 -20.17 4.42 -14.93
N ASP A 56 -21.02 3.99 -14.01
CA ASP A 56 -22.34 4.58 -13.79
C ASP A 56 -22.27 5.92 -13.02
N GLU A 57 -21.20 6.14 -12.26
CA GLU A 57 -21.06 7.31 -11.40
C GLU A 57 -20.13 8.40 -11.96
N PHE A 58 -19.25 8.06 -12.93
CA PHE A 58 -18.21 8.93 -13.46
C PHE A 58 -18.06 8.79 -14.97
N GLU A 59 -17.60 9.84 -15.64
CA GLU A 59 -17.12 9.75 -17.01
C GLU A 59 -15.77 9.00 -17.01
N VAL A 60 -15.63 7.99 -17.89
CA VAL A 60 -14.49 7.08 -17.91
C VAL A 60 -13.84 7.04 -19.30
N TYR A 61 -12.53 7.23 -19.35
CA TYR A 61 -11.77 7.28 -20.58
C TYR A 61 -10.51 6.42 -20.52
N PRO A 62 -10.07 5.84 -21.66
CA PRO A 62 -8.72 5.27 -21.75
C PRO A 62 -7.67 6.39 -21.68
N ILE A 63 -6.50 6.11 -21.11
CA ILE A 63 -5.41 7.12 -21.01
C ILE A 63 -4.96 7.63 -22.38
N ALA A 64 -5.16 6.88 -23.47
CA ALA A 64 -4.87 7.33 -24.82
C ALA A 64 -5.64 8.59 -25.23
N ALA A 65 -6.84 8.81 -24.68
CA ALA A 65 -7.66 9.99 -24.95
C ALA A 65 -7.23 11.23 -24.14
N PHE A 66 -6.29 11.08 -23.20
CA PHE A 66 -5.97 12.15 -22.26
C PHE A 66 -5.28 13.35 -22.95
N ALA A 67 -4.37 13.09 -23.89
CA ALA A 67 -3.60 14.15 -24.57
C ALA A 67 -4.48 15.17 -25.30
N ASP A 68 -5.62 14.74 -25.86
CA ASP A 68 -6.57 15.61 -26.58
C ASP A 68 -7.52 16.36 -25.63
N ARG A 69 -7.59 15.94 -24.36
CA ARG A 69 -8.54 16.46 -23.38
C ARG A 69 -7.88 17.22 -22.21
N HIS A 70 -6.56 17.14 -22.06
CA HIS A 70 -5.85 17.60 -20.86
C HIS A 70 -6.06 19.09 -20.54
N GLU A 71 -6.24 19.94 -21.54
CA GLU A 71 -6.49 21.39 -21.37
C GLU A 71 -7.90 21.68 -20.82
N SER A 72 -8.83 20.72 -20.87
CA SER A 72 -10.18 20.90 -20.36
C SER A 72 -10.29 20.72 -18.84
N TYR A 73 -9.21 20.28 -18.17
CA TYR A 73 -9.18 20.06 -16.73
C TYR A 73 -8.46 21.18 -16.00
N GLU A 74 -9.07 21.62 -14.90
CA GLU A 74 -8.44 22.57 -13.98
C GLU A 74 -7.25 21.92 -13.27
N GLN A 75 -7.36 20.61 -13.03
CA GLN A 75 -6.28 19.82 -12.44
C GLN A 75 -6.25 18.40 -12.97
N THR A 76 -5.04 17.84 -12.96
CA THR A 76 -4.80 16.42 -13.26
C THR A 76 -4.08 15.76 -12.11
N ILE A 77 -4.58 14.60 -11.67
CA ILE A 77 -4.05 13.82 -10.57
C ILE A 77 -3.57 12.46 -11.09
N TYR A 78 -2.29 12.15 -10.86
CA TYR A 78 -1.62 10.94 -11.30
C TYR A 78 -1.23 10.09 -10.12
N HIS A 79 -1.74 8.85 -10.02
CA HIS A 79 -1.34 7.90 -9.00
C HIS A 79 -0.17 7.06 -9.49
N ILE A 80 0.95 7.11 -8.78
CA ILE A 80 2.20 6.42 -9.14
C ILE A 80 2.63 5.51 -8.00
N GLY A 81 2.89 4.24 -8.34
CA GLY A 81 3.40 3.20 -7.44
C GLY A 81 4.45 2.34 -8.14
N ASN A 82 5.09 1.44 -7.40
CA ASN A 82 6.23 0.64 -7.85
C ASN A 82 5.79 -0.67 -8.57
N ASN A 83 4.83 -0.57 -9.51
CA ASN A 83 4.41 -1.69 -10.35
C ASN A 83 4.20 -1.22 -11.81
N SER A 84 5.01 -1.75 -12.73
CA SER A 84 5.02 -1.35 -14.15
C SER A 84 3.71 -1.67 -14.87
N ASP A 85 3.03 -2.75 -14.47
CA ASP A 85 1.79 -3.18 -15.11
C ASP A 85 0.64 -2.19 -14.92
N PHE A 86 0.66 -1.42 -13.84
CA PHE A 86 -0.42 -0.50 -13.50
C PHE A 86 -0.08 0.97 -13.70
N HIS A 87 1.22 1.33 -13.76
CA HIS A 87 1.60 2.74 -13.64
C HIS A 87 2.43 3.27 -14.82
N LYS A 88 2.84 2.43 -15.79
CA LYS A 88 3.70 2.85 -16.90
C LYS A 88 3.08 3.98 -17.72
N GLY A 89 1.88 3.79 -18.26
CA GLY A 89 1.21 4.79 -19.07
C GLY A 89 0.86 6.05 -18.28
N ILE A 90 0.50 5.90 -17.00
CA ILE A 90 0.22 7.04 -16.11
C ILE A 90 1.49 7.87 -15.88
N TYR A 91 2.64 7.22 -15.65
CA TYR A 91 3.93 7.88 -15.48
C TYR A 91 4.37 8.64 -16.75
N GLU A 92 4.21 8.03 -17.93
CA GLU A 92 4.51 8.67 -19.22
C GLU A 92 3.67 9.94 -19.42
N LEU A 93 2.38 9.90 -19.08
CA LEU A 93 1.51 11.08 -19.14
C LEU A 93 1.88 12.15 -18.11
N ALA A 94 2.17 11.75 -16.86
CA ALA A 94 2.64 12.68 -15.83
C ALA A 94 3.97 13.36 -16.22
N TRP A 95 4.84 12.63 -16.91
CA TRP A 95 6.09 13.16 -17.42
C TRP A 95 5.87 14.20 -18.54
N ARG A 96 4.92 13.92 -19.43
CA ARG A 96 4.61 14.79 -20.59
C ARG A 96 3.74 15.98 -20.20
N PHE A 97 2.78 15.79 -19.31
CA PHE A 97 1.79 16.78 -18.87
C PHE A 97 1.86 16.95 -17.35
N PRO A 98 2.80 17.75 -16.82
CA PRO A 98 2.98 17.91 -15.38
C PRO A 98 1.72 18.37 -14.65
N GLY A 99 1.35 17.63 -13.58
CA GLY A 99 0.19 17.90 -12.73
C GLY A 99 0.48 17.54 -11.27
N THR A 100 -0.53 17.13 -10.53
CA THR A 100 -0.40 16.62 -9.17
C THR A 100 -0.07 15.13 -9.21
N VAL A 101 1.05 14.72 -8.61
CA VAL A 101 1.43 13.32 -8.46
C VAL A 101 1.15 12.83 -7.05
N VAL A 102 0.45 11.71 -6.93
CA VAL A 102 0.29 10.96 -5.68
C VAL A 102 1.32 9.83 -5.71
N LEU A 103 2.37 9.98 -4.90
CA LEU A 103 3.47 9.03 -4.84
C LEU A 103 3.20 8.02 -3.73
N HIS A 104 2.80 6.80 -4.11
CA HIS A 104 2.46 5.73 -3.17
C HIS A 104 3.69 4.96 -2.68
N ASP A 105 4.75 4.89 -3.49
CA ASP A 105 6.04 4.27 -3.15
C ASP A 105 7.16 5.28 -3.35
N TYR A 106 8.02 5.46 -2.35
CA TYR A 106 9.19 6.33 -2.48
C TYR A 106 10.22 5.76 -3.46
N ASN A 107 10.48 4.45 -3.37
CA ASN A 107 11.43 3.79 -4.24
C ASN A 107 10.74 3.21 -5.48
N LEU A 108 10.95 3.84 -6.62
CA LEU A 108 10.45 3.45 -7.93
C LEU A 108 11.49 2.71 -8.78
N SER A 109 12.65 2.31 -8.24
CA SER A 109 13.72 1.71 -9.04
C SER A 109 13.31 0.43 -9.77
N GLY A 110 12.54 -0.46 -9.09
CA GLY A 110 11.98 -1.67 -9.71
C GLY A 110 11.03 -1.34 -10.85
N PHE A 111 10.10 -0.41 -10.63
CA PHE A 111 9.19 0.11 -11.64
C PHE A 111 9.94 0.70 -12.85
N MET A 112 10.90 1.58 -12.61
CA MET A 112 11.68 2.23 -13.66
C MET A 112 12.48 1.21 -14.48
N HIS A 113 13.02 0.20 -13.80
CA HIS A 113 13.73 -0.88 -14.47
C HIS A 113 12.81 -1.69 -15.40
N GLU A 114 11.66 -2.14 -14.92
CA GLU A 114 10.75 -2.96 -15.71
C GLU A 114 10.04 -2.17 -16.80
N ALA A 115 9.56 -0.98 -16.48
CA ALA A 115 8.81 -0.16 -17.42
C ALA A 115 9.66 0.43 -18.54
N PHE A 116 10.88 0.90 -18.22
CA PHE A 116 11.65 1.74 -19.12
C PHE A 116 13.04 1.19 -19.47
N TYR A 117 13.77 0.62 -18.53
CA TYR A 117 15.10 0.09 -18.85
C TYR A 117 15.03 -1.05 -19.86
N ARG A 118 14.11 -1.99 -19.69
CA ARG A 118 13.96 -3.14 -20.57
C ARG A 118 13.31 -2.81 -21.93
N GLN A 119 12.48 -1.76 -21.98
CA GLN A 119 11.62 -1.50 -23.14
C GLN A 119 11.95 -0.18 -23.85
N ASN A 120 12.29 0.88 -23.12
CA ASN A 120 12.60 2.20 -23.64
C ASN A 120 13.61 2.91 -22.73
N HIS A 121 14.84 2.97 -23.20
CA HIS A 121 15.94 3.52 -22.42
C HIS A 121 15.91 5.06 -22.28
N GLU A 122 15.17 5.76 -23.13
CA GLU A 122 15.27 7.23 -23.19
C GLU A 122 14.72 7.88 -21.91
N LEU A 123 13.52 7.50 -21.49
CA LEU A 123 12.91 8.04 -20.29
C LEU A 123 13.70 7.62 -19.03
N TYR A 124 14.20 6.39 -19.00
CA TYR A 124 15.06 5.91 -17.91
C TYR A 124 16.35 6.76 -17.83
N ARG A 125 17.02 7.02 -18.97
CA ARG A 125 18.22 7.85 -19.02
C ARG A 125 17.96 9.30 -18.60
N GLN A 126 16.83 9.87 -19.02
CA GLN A 126 16.43 11.22 -18.63
C GLN A 126 16.14 11.32 -17.12
N ALA A 127 15.60 10.28 -16.51
CA ALA A 127 15.28 10.26 -15.08
C ALA A 127 16.55 10.22 -14.21
N LEU A 128 17.60 9.50 -14.62
CA LEU A 128 18.83 9.35 -13.84
C LEU A 128 19.57 10.67 -13.56
N PRO A 129 19.98 11.47 -14.56
CA PRO A 129 20.72 12.70 -14.33
C PRO A 129 19.91 13.77 -13.61
N ASN A 130 18.63 13.89 -13.92
CA ASN A 130 17.76 14.91 -13.37
C ASN A 130 17.35 14.65 -11.93
N GLY A 131 17.29 13.37 -11.53
CA GLY A 131 16.83 12.99 -10.22
C GLY A 131 17.92 12.80 -9.18
N HIS A 132 19.13 12.42 -9.59
CA HIS A 132 20.14 11.90 -8.67
C HIS A 132 21.54 12.56 -8.79
N GLY A 133 21.71 13.59 -9.59
CA GLY A 133 22.97 14.33 -9.69
C GLY A 133 24.18 13.41 -10.01
N GLU A 134 25.17 13.37 -9.09
CA GLU A 134 26.38 12.55 -9.24
C GLU A 134 26.07 11.05 -9.25
N ASP A 135 25.18 10.59 -8.36
CA ASP A 135 24.79 9.20 -8.28
C ASP A 135 23.97 8.76 -9.50
N GLY A 136 23.14 9.65 -10.04
CA GLY A 136 22.46 9.42 -11.30
C GLY A 136 23.42 9.24 -12.47
N ARG A 137 24.52 10.02 -12.52
CA ARG A 137 25.56 9.86 -13.53
C ARG A 137 26.32 8.54 -13.39
N LYS A 138 26.62 8.10 -12.17
CA LYS A 138 27.19 6.77 -11.91
C LYS A 138 26.23 5.66 -12.32
N GLY A 139 24.96 5.81 -12.06
CA GLY A 139 23.93 4.90 -12.53
C GLY A 139 23.88 4.82 -14.06
N LEU A 140 23.99 5.95 -14.74
CA LEU A 140 24.06 6.01 -16.22
C LEU A 140 25.33 5.31 -16.75
N GLN A 141 26.49 5.49 -16.10
CA GLN A 141 27.71 4.75 -16.45
C GLN A 141 27.53 3.23 -16.26
N SER A 142 26.93 2.82 -15.14
CA SER A 142 26.60 1.42 -14.88
C SER A 142 25.66 0.84 -15.95
N LEU A 143 24.69 1.65 -16.41
CA LEU A 143 23.79 1.29 -17.50
C LEU A 143 24.56 1.08 -18.81
N ILE A 144 25.49 1.95 -19.15
CA ILE A 144 26.34 1.81 -20.35
C ILE A 144 27.17 0.53 -20.29
N HIS A 145 27.66 0.18 -19.11
CA HIS A 145 28.39 -1.07 -18.87
C HIS A 145 27.49 -2.29 -18.67
N ARG A 146 26.15 -2.16 -18.87
CA ARG A 146 25.13 -3.18 -18.59
C ARG A 146 25.12 -3.65 -17.12
N LEU A 147 25.59 -2.78 -16.23
CA LEU A 147 25.49 -2.96 -14.79
C LEU A 147 24.25 -2.23 -14.29
N PHE A 148 23.58 -2.80 -13.29
CA PHE A 148 22.48 -2.12 -12.63
C PHE A 148 23.00 -1.24 -11.52
N PRO A 149 22.49 0.01 -11.38
CA PRO A 149 22.67 0.73 -10.14
C PRO A 149 22.00 -0.06 -9.01
N ASP A 150 22.63 -0.07 -7.84
CA ASP A 150 21.98 -0.62 -6.66
C ASP A 150 20.67 0.15 -6.41
N SER A 151 19.55 -0.55 -6.51
CA SER A 151 18.22 0.05 -6.40
C SER A 151 17.96 0.66 -5.02
N SER A 152 18.71 0.23 -3.98
CA SER A 152 18.61 0.82 -2.65
C SER A 152 19.21 2.23 -2.58
N GLN A 153 20.15 2.56 -3.47
CA GLN A 153 20.84 3.85 -3.53
C GLN A 153 20.16 4.85 -4.47
N LEU A 154 19.37 4.37 -5.44
CA LEU A 154 18.72 5.21 -6.47
C LEU A 154 17.20 4.97 -6.49
N PRO A 155 16.42 5.63 -5.63
CA PRO A 155 14.98 5.42 -5.56
C PRO A 155 14.21 5.82 -6.82
N MET A 156 14.79 6.62 -7.73
CA MET A 156 14.25 7.00 -9.05
C MET A 156 12.96 7.83 -9.03
N SER A 157 12.47 8.22 -7.85
CA SER A 157 11.27 9.06 -7.72
C SER A 157 11.57 10.56 -7.85
N GLN A 158 12.81 11.00 -7.63
CA GLN A 158 13.20 12.40 -7.64
C GLN A 158 12.84 13.10 -8.96
N ALA A 159 13.02 12.43 -10.09
CA ALA A 159 12.80 13.02 -11.41
C ALA A 159 11.32 13.38 -11.63
N ILE A 160 10.40 12.47 -11.31
CA ILE A 160 8.96 12.76 -11.46
C ILE A 160 8.49 13.80 -10.44
N VAL A 161 9.02 13.74 -9.22
CA VAL A 161 8.71 14.72 -8.16
C VAL A 161 9.12 16.13 -8.60
N SER A 162 10.34 16.31 -9.09
CA SER A 162 10.83 17.64 -9.54
C SER A 162 10.06 18.23 -10.74
N ARG A 163 9.41 17.38 -11.54
CA ARG A 163 8.59 17.83 -12.69
C ARG A 163 7.16 18.13 -12.32
N SER A 164 6.69 17.64 -11.19
CA SER A 164 5.29 17.75 -10.77
C SER A 164 4.95 19.16 -10.30
N LYS A 165 3.75 19.65 -10.60
CA LYS A 165 3.25 20.93 -10.05
C LYS A 165 3.04 20.84 -8.54
N LYS A 166 2.56 19.69 -8.08
CA LYS A 166 2.37 19.33 -6.68
C LYS A 166 2.59 17.83 -6.49
N VAL A 167 3.06 17.44 -5.34
CA VAL A 167 3.19 16.02 -4.98
C VAL A 167 2.46 15.76 -3.67
N ILE A 168 1.71 14.68 -3.62
CA ILE A 168 1.07 14.18 -2.41
C ILE A 168 1.77 12.88 -2.02
N VAL A 169 2.22 12.81 -0.77
CA VAL A 169 2.83 11.63 -0.16
C VAL A 169 2.07 11.26 1.12
N HIS A 170 2.20 10.02 1.58
CA HIS A 170 1.42 9.55 2.73
C HIS A 170 2.18 9.62 4.06
N HIS A 171 3.49 9.92 4.02
CA HIS A 171 4.38 9.94 5.18
C HIS A 171 5.30 11.15 5.15
N ARG A 172 5.54 11.74 6.32
CA ARG A 172 6.51 12.85 6.48
C ARG A 172 7.92 12.40 6.13
N TRP A 173 8.25 11.16 6.48
CA TRP A 173 9.54 10.60 6.12
C TRP A 173 9.78 10.68 4.60
N VAL A 174 8.81 10.28 3.78
CA VAL A 174 8.92 10.36 2.30
C VAL A 174 9.14 11.80 1.86
N ARG A 175 8.35 12.78 2.36
CA ARG A 175 8.54 14.20 2.08
C ARG A 175 9.97 14.66 2.36
N ASN A 176 10.53 14.23 3.49
CA ASN A 176 11.86 14.65 3.95
C ASN A 176 13.02 14.02 3.16
N GLN A 177 12.76 13.08 2.26
CA GLN A 177 13.77 12.53 1.35
C GLN A 177 14.08 13.47 0.18
N PHE A 178 13.28 14.49 -0.03
CA PHE A 178 13.44 15.44 -1.13
C PHE A 178 14.00 16.77 -0.61
N ALA A 179 15.11 17.24 -1.21
CA ALA A 179 15.76 18.47 -0.80
C ALA A 179 14.87 19.70 -0.99
N ASP A 180 14.21 19.81 -2.16
CA ASP A 180 13.13 20.75 -2.40
C ASP A 180 11.78 20.04 -2.21
N ASN A 181 11.14 20.34 -1.09
CA ASN A 181 9.89 19.72 -0.71
C ASN A 181 8.74 20.72 -0.48
N ALA A 182 8.91 21.97 -0.91
CA ALA A 182 7.91 23.01 -0.70
C ALA A 182 6.56 22.71 -1.39
N HIS A 183 6.60 22.04 -2.55
CA HIS A 183 5.44 21.60 -3.31
C HIS A 183 4.94 20.19 -2.91
N ILE A 184 5.51 19.57 -1.87
CA ILE A 184 5.15 18.24 -1.40
C ILE A 184 4.25 18.35 -0.16
N GLU A 185 3.02 17.90 -0.28
CA GLU A 185 2.04 17.83 0.80
C GLU A 185 1.95 16.41 1.37
N VAL A 186 1.79 16.31 2.70
CA VAL A 186 1.60 15.03 3.36
C VAL A 186 0.13 14.84 3.69
N ILE A 187 -0.53 13.92 2.99
CA ILE A 187 -1.89 13.47 3.31
C ILE A 187 -1.81 11.98 3.69
N PRO A 188 -2.00 11.62 4.96
CA PRO A 188 -1.93 10.23 5.39
C PRO A 188 -2.89 9.34 4.61
N HIS A 189 -2.53 8.07 4.47
CA HIS A 189 -3.47 7.09 3.93
C HIS A 189 -4.65 6.93 4.91
N PHE A 190 -5.88 6.97 4.42
CA PHE A 190 -7.05 6.75 5.28
C PHE A 190 -7.13 5.31 5.79
N ALA A 191 -7.63 5.14 7.00
CA ALA A 191 -7.94 3.83 7.57
C ALA A 191 -9.47 3.64 7.57
N LYS A 192 -9.95 2.75 6.72
CA LYS A 192 -11.38 2.50 6.53
C LYS A 192 -11.63 1.00 6.37
N LEU A 193 -12.69 0.51 7.01
CA LEU A 193 -13.24 -0.82 6.76
C LEU A 193 -14.41 -0.69 5.78
N ASN A 194 -14.46 -1.57 4.80
CA ASN A 194 -15.52 -1.58 3.80
C ASN A 194 -16.76 -2.36 4.27
N CYS A 195 -16.62 -3.10 5.38
CA CYS A 195 -17.71 -3.87 5.97
C CYS A 195 -17.57 -3.92 7.49
N GLN A 196 -18.69 -4.22 8.16
CA GLN A 196 -18.68 -4.51 9.59
C GLN A 196 -18.42 -6.00 9.85
N PRO A 197 -17.85 -6.36 11.02
CA PRO A 197 -17.69 -7.75 11.41
C PRO A 197 -19.04 -8.50 11.37
N ASP A 198 -19.07 -9.61 10.64
CA ASP A 198 -20.20 -10.53 10.56
C ASP A 198 -19.82 -11.88 11.14
N LYS A 199 -20.43 -12.27 12.26
CA LYS A 199 -20.13 -13.53 12.94
C LYS A 199 -20.29 -14.76 12.04
N ALA A 200 -21.33 -14.80 11.20
CA ALA A 200 -21.55 -15.89 10.27
C ALA A 200 -20.47 -15.93 9.17
N GLY A 201 -20.13 -14.77 8.61
CA GLY A 201 -19.05 -14.65 7.63
C GLY A 201 -17.68 -15.04 8.17
N ILE A 202 -17.37 -14.62 9.40
CA ILE A 202 -16.14 -15.00 10.09
C ILE A 202 -16.11 -16.53 10.36
N GLY A 203 -17.22 -17.11 10.82
CA GLY A 203 -17.34 -18.55 11.03
C GLY A 203 -17.17 -19.37 9.75
N ASN A 204 -17.80 -18.93 8.66
CA ASN A 204 -17.64 -19.55 7.34
C ASN A 204 -16.19 -19.47 6.83
N PHE A 205 -15.51 -18.33 7.03
CA PHE A 205 -14.11 -18.17 6.70
C PHE A 205 -13.23 -19.13 7.51
N LYS A 206 -13.45 -19.21 8.84
CA LYS A 206 -12.73 -20.14 9.72
C LYS A 206 -12.92 -21.58 9.26
N ASN A 207 -14.15 -22.00 8.98
CA ASN A 207 -14.45 -23.37 8.52
C ASN A 207 -13.79 -23.66 7.17
N LYS A 208 -13.85 -22.72 6.22
CA LYS A 208 -13.24 -22.85 4.89
C LYS A 208 -11.74 -23.12 4.93
N PHE A 209 -11.04 -22.54 5.89
CA PHE A 209 -9.58 -22.63 6.02
C PHE A 209 -9.13 -23.48 7.23
N ALA A 210 -10.02 -24.26 7.82
CA ALA A 210 -9.74 -25.11 9.00
C ALA A 210 -9.09 -24.34 10.16
N ILE A 211 -9.57 -23.13 10.42
CA ILE A 211 -9.10 -22.28 11.51
C ILE A 211 -9.86 -22.67 12.77
N ARG A 212 -9.14 -23.04 13.80
CA ARG A 212 -9.71 -23.55 15.05
C ARG A 212 -10.06 -22.42 16.00
N ASP A 213 -11.18 -22.54 16.71
CA ASP A 213 -11.63 -21.54 17.69
C ASP A 213 -10.80 -21.52 18.98
N ASP A 214 -10.13 -22.64 19.30
CA ASP A 214 -9.25 -22.77 20.46
C ASP A 214 -7.80 -22.35 20.18
N HIS A 215 -7.51 -21.79 19.00
CA HIS A 215 -6.20 -21.30 18.61
C HIS A 215 -6.20 -19.78 18.41
N PHE A 216 -5.10 -19.16 18.78
CA PHE A 216 -4.83 -17.76 18.38
C PHE A 216 -4.46 -17.68 16.90
N VAL A 217 -5.04 -16.70 16.21
CA VAL A 217 -4.86 -16.50 14.79
C VAL A 217 -3.89 -15.34 14.54
N LEU A 218 -2.73 -15.69 13.99
CA LEU A 218 -1.73 -14.72 13.51
C LEU A 218 -1.91 -14.55 12.02
N THR A 219 -1.98 -13.31 11.50
CA THR A 219 -2.24 -13.11 10.06
C THR A 219 -1.28 -12.13 9.41
N CYS A 220 -0.73 -12.54 8.25
CA CYS A 220 -0.02 -11.69 7.30
C CYS A 220 -0.95 -11.37 6.12
N LEU A 221 -1.27 -10.09 5.92
CA LEU A 221 -2.26 -9.64 4.93
C LEU A 221 -1.65 -9.29 3.57
N GLY A 222 -2.41 -9.56 2.48
CA GLY A 222 -2.09 -9.23 1.09
C GLY A 222 -1.03 -10.14 0.47
N PHE A 223 -0.61 -9.88 -0.78
CA PHE A 223 0.34 -10.73 -1.52
C PHE A 223 1.52 -11.16 -0.68
N VAL A 224 1.83 -12.47 -0.70
CA VAL A 224 2.93 -13.05 0.07
C VAL A 224 4.18 -13.05 -0.81
N ASN A 225 5.07 -12.11 -0.55
CA ASN A 225 6.34 -11.95 -1.27
C ASN A 225 7.52 -11.93 -0.27
N PRO A 226 8.77 -12.03 -0.74
CA PRO A 226 9.95 -12.06 0.13
C PRO A 226 10.05 -10.85 1.08
N ASN A 227 9.62 -9.66 0.64
CA ASN A 227 9.67 -8.44 1.45
C ASN A 227 8.85 -8.52 2.74
N LYS A 228 7.82 -9.37 2.79
CA LYS A 228 7.01 -9.59 3.99
C LYS A 228 7.66 -10.53 4.99
N LEU A 229 8.85 -11.05 4.69
CA LEU A 229 9.60 -11.95 5.55
C LEU A 229 8.80 -13.20 5.97
N PRO A 230 8.14 -13.92 5.04
CA PRO A 230 7.29 -15.05 5.41
C PRO A 230 8.09 -16.18 6.06
N GLY A 231 9.36 -16.38 5.70
CA GLY A 231 10.25 -17.36 6.34
C GLY A 231 10.43 -17.09 7.82
N LEU A 232 10.74 -15.84 8.20
CA LEU A 232 10.87 -15.42 9.60
C LEU A 232 9.57 -15.69 10.40
N GLN A 233 8.42 -15.35 9.83
CA GLN A 233 7.12 -15.55 10.47
C GLN A 233 6.85 -17.05 10.72
N ILE A 234 7.16 -17.90 9.73
CA ILE A 234 7.02 -19.35 9.83
C ILE A 234 7.95 -19.92 10.91
N ASP A 235 9.22 -19.53 10.93
CA ASP A 235 10.20 -20.01 11.88
C ASP A 235 9.80 -19.66 13.33
N VAL A 236 9.31 -18.43 13.55
CA VAL A 236 8.80 -18.00 14.86
C VAL A 236 7.54 -18.76 15.28
N VAL A 237 6.61 -18.99 14.34
CA VAL A 237 5.40 -19.76 14.64
C VAL A 237 5.71 -21.24 14.91
N ASN A 238 6.64 -21.84 14.18
CA ASN A 238 7.10 -23.19 14.47
C ASN A 238 7.64 -23.31 15.91
N ARG A 239 8.44 -22.32 16.34
CA ARG A 239 8.95 -22.28 17.71
C ARG A 239 7.83 -22.12 18.75
N LEU A 240 6.83 -21.28 18.52
CA LEU A 240 5.67 -21.14 19.39
C LEU A 240 4.90 -22.45 19.50
N LEU A 241 4.73 -23.19 18.41
CA LEU A 241 4.08 -24.50 18.38
C LEU A 241 4.91 -25.57 19.11
N ASP A 242 6.24 -25.56 18.97
CA ASP A 242 7.16 -26.44 19.73
C ASP A 242 7.10 -26.15 21.23
N ASP A 243 6.89 -24.90 21.62
CA ASP A 243 6.70 -24.47 23.03
C ASP A 243 5.26 -24.69 23.55
N GLY A 244 4.36 -25.29 22.73
CA GLY A 244 3.00 -25.67 23.12
C GLY A 244 1.95 -24.57 23.05
N TYR A 245 2.24 -23.41 22.41
CA TYR A 245 1.24 -22.37 22.22
C TYR A 245 0.21 -22.78 21.16
N PRO A 246 -1.11 -22.63 21.41
CA PRO A 246 -2.15 -22.95 20.43
C PRO A 246 -2.28 -21.82 19.40
N VAL A 247 -1.46 -21.82 18.37
CA VAL A 247 -1.44 -20.78 17.34
C VAL A 247 -1.66 -21.34 15.94
N GLN A 248 -2.23 -20.52 15.05
CA GLN A 248 -2.26 -20.74 13.61
C GLN A 248 -1.78 -19.47 12.89
N LEU A 249 -0.97 -19.64 11.84
CA LEU A 249 -0.50 -18.56 10.98
C LEU A 249 -1.25 -18.58 9.65
N ILE A 250 -1.83 -17.44 9.27
CA ILE A 250 -2.54 -17.29 8.02
C ILE A 250 -1.80 -16.28 7.15
N PHE A 251 -1.41 -16.70 5.97
CA PHE A 251 -1.01 -15.82 4.88
C PHE A 251 -2.26 -15.53 4.03
N ALA A 252 -2.92 -14.41 4.32
CA ALA A 252 -4.18 -13.99 3.69
C ALA A 252 -3.92 -13.23 2.39
N GLY A 253 -3.52 -13.96 1.35
CA GLY A 253 -3.20 -13.45 0.04
C GLY A 253 -2.44 -14.45 -0.83
N GLU A 254 -2.33 -14.11 -2.10
CA GLU A 254 -1.68 -14.96 -3.09
C GLU A 254 -0.16 -14.97 -2.90
N PRO A 255 0.48 -16.16 -2.83
CA PRO A 255 1.93 -16.28 -2.82
C PRO A 255 2.52 -15.90 -4.17
N SER A 256 3.55 -15.03 -4.16
CA SER A 256 4.31 -14.72 -5.36
C SER A 256 5.21 -15.90 -5.79
N PRO A 257 5.64 -15.95 -7.07
CA PRO A 257 6.49 -17.02 -7.56
C PRO A 257 7.77 -17.21 -6.75
N GLU A 258 8.34 -16.15 -6.18
CA GLU A 258 9.60 -16.17 -5.43
C GLU A 258 9.50 -16.92 -4.08
N VAL A 259 8.28 -17.11 -3.56
CA VAL A 259 8.07 -17.87 -2.31
C VAL A 259 7.56 -19.28 -2.52
N LYS A 260 7.52 -19.76 -3.77
CA LYS A 260 7.00 -21.08 -4.14
C LYS A 260 7.66 -22.23 -3.35
N ASP A 261 8.97 -22.20 -3.23
CA ASP A 261 9.72 -23.23 -2.50
C ASP A 261 9.42 -23.20 -1.00
N LEU A 262 9.21 -22.01 -0.43
CA LEU A 262 8.79 -21.84 0.96
C LEU A 262 7.41 -22.48 1.18
N VAL A 263 6.46 -22.24 0.29
CA VAL A 263 5.12 -22.86 0.36
C VAL A 263 5.19 -24.39 0.27
N ALA A 264 6.02 -24.92 -0.65
CA ALA A 264 6.22 -26.37 -0.77
C ALA A 264 6.83 -26.97 0.52
N ARG A 265 7.83 -26.32 1.11
CA ARG A 265 8.45 -26.72 2.38
C ARG A 265 7.44 -26.75 3.51
N VAL A 266 6.56 -25.75 3.63
CA VAL A 266 5.51 -25.73 4.65
C VAL A 266 4.55 -26.90 4.48
N ARG A 267 4.12 -27.21 3.25
CA ARG A 267 3.21 -28.33 2.97
C ARG A 267 3.75 -29.70 3.40
N SER A 268 5.07 -29.87 3.41
CA SER A 268 5.73 -31.10 3.87
C SER A 268 6.18 -31.05 5.33
N SER A 269 5.90 -29.98 6.07
CA SER A 269 6.30 -29.81 7.46
C SER A 269 5.32 -30.47 8.43
N LYS A 270 5.77 -30.73 9.66
CA LYS A 270 4.91 -31.25 10.76
C LYS A 270 3.76 -30.31 11.13
N TYR A 271 3.88 -29.04 10.80
CA TYR A 271 2.90 -27.99 11.13
C TYR A 271 2.12 -27.48 9.92
N HIS A 272 2.04 -28.26 8.83
CA HIS A 272 1.36 -27.86 7.60
C HIS A 272 -0.11 -27.43 7.79
N GLU A 273 -0.83 -28.03 8.78
CA GLU A 273 -2.21 -27.65 9.12
C GLU A 273 -2.31 -26.37 9.98
N LYS A 274 -1.19 -25.90 10.52
CA LYS A 274 -1.13 -24.70 11.36
C LYS A 274 -0.67 -23.46 10.60
N ILE A 275 -0.14 -23.62 9.39
CA ILE A 275 0.37 -22.54 8.55
C ILE A 275 -0.38 -22.57 7.21
N ILE A 276 -1.28 -21.62 7.04
CA ILE A 276 -2.30 -21.61 6.01
C ILE A 276 -1.98 -20.54 4.97
N PHE A 277 -1.89 -20.94 3.70
CA PHE A 277 -1.86 -20.01 2.56
C PHE A 277 -3.23 -20.01 1.89
N THR A 278 -3.96 -18.90 1.98
CA THR A 278 -5.33 -18.82 1.47
C THR A 278 -5.40 -18.70 -0.05
N GLY A 279 -4.32 -18.25 -0.70
CA GLY A 279 -4.38 -17.73 -2.06
C GLY A 279 -5.09 -16.36 -2.09
N TYR A 280 -5.43 -15.91 -3.29
CA TYR A 280 -6.17 -14.66 -3.47
C TYR A 280 -7.55 -14.75 -2.81
N LEU A 281 -7.86 -13.75 -2.00
CA LEU A 281 -9.16 -13.60 -1.33
C LEU A 281 -10.01 -12.52 -2.03
N ASN A 282 -11.29 -12.77 -2.21
CA ASN A 282 -12.24 -11.71 -2.50
C ASN A 282 -12.35 -10.74 -1.32
N GLU A 283 -12.94 -9.57 -1.52
CA GLU A 283 -13.01 -8.53 -0.50
C GLU A 283 -13.65 -9.00 0.81
N LYS A 284 -14.76 -9.75 0.74
CA LYS A 284 -15.46 -10.28 1.90
C LYS A 284 -14.58 -11.22 2.72
N ASP A 285 -13.93 -12.20 2.07
CA ASP A 285 -13.05 -13.15 2.74
C ASP A 285 -11.78 -12.47 3.26
N TYR A 286 -11.28 -11.43 2.55
CA TYR A 286 -10.16 -10.63 3.01
C TYR A 286 -10.48 -9.92 4.35
N PHE A 287 -11.61 -9.24 4.46
CA PHE A 287 -12.01 -8.62 5.72
C PHE A 287 -12.34 -9.64 6.80
N ASN A 288 -12.97 -10.77 6.46
CA ASN A 288 -13.18 -11.87 7.40
C ASN A 288 -11.86 -12.42 7.95
N SER A 289 -10.78 -12.46 7.15
CA SER A 289 -9.45 -12.85 7.64
C SER A 289 -8.92 -11.89 8.69
N ILE A 290 -9.15 -10.58 8.52
CA ILE A 290 -8.76 -9.56 9.52
C ILE A 290 -9.59 -9.73 10.79
N PHE A 291 -10.90 -9.87 10.66
CA PHE A 291 -11.78 -10.00 11.83
C PHE A 291 -11.51 -11.29 12.61
N ALA A 292 -11.17 -12.39 11.93
CA ALA A 292 -10.79 -13.66 12.54
C ALA A 292 -9.43 -13.62 13.26
N SER A 293 -8.59 -12.60 12.97
CA SER A 293 -7.23 -12.52 13.52
C SER A 293 -7.21 -11.98 14.96
N ASP A 294 -6.29 -12.50 15.77
CA ASP A 294 -5.93 -11.95 17.07
C ASP A 294 -4.76 -10.97 16.98
N ILE A 295 -3.79 -11.24 16.09
CA ILE A 295 -2.60 -10.43 15.90
C ILE A 295 -2.31 -10.33 14.39
N ILE A 296 -2.00 -9.15 13.91
CA ILE A 296 -1.55 -8.93 12.53
C ILE A 296 -0.03 -8.76 12.51
N ILE A 297 0.64 -9.45 11.58
CA ILE A 297 2.07 -9.33 11.32
C ILE A 297 2.25 -8.65 9.96
N ASN A 298 2.60 -7.36 9.97
CA ASN A 298 2.74 -6.55 8.76
C ASN A 298 4.19 -6.10 8.54
N LEU A 299 5.07 -7.06 8.34
CA LEU A 299 6.50 -6.82 8.14
C LEU A 299 6.82 -6.40 6.70
N ARG A 300 7.91 -5.61 6.56
CA ARG A 300 8.48 -5.19 5.28
C ARG A 300 9.99 -5.04 5.38
N ASN A 301 10.73 -5.81 4.58
CA ASN A 301 12.16 -5.62 4.37
C ASN A 301 12.62 -6.22 3.02
N PRO A 302 13.21 -5.43 2.11
CA PRO A 302 13.30 -3.96 2.21
C PRO A 302 11.93 -3.30 2.10
N SER A 303 11.81 -2.10 2.70
CA SER A 303 10.68 -1.22 2.50
C SER A 303 10.95 -0.30 1.30
N MET A 304 9.93 -0.07 0.48
CA MET A 304 9.97 0.87 -0.65
C MET A 304 9.49 2.27 -0.26
N GLY A 305 9.26 2.53 1.04
CA GLY A 305 8.64 3.77 1.50
C GLY A 305 7.15 3.84 1.15
N GLU A 306 6.53 2.66 1.00
CA GLU A 306 5.13 2.50 0.61
C GLU A 306 4.15 2.88 1.72
N ALA A 307 2.97 3.35 1.33
CA ALA A 307 1.81 3.43 2.20
C ALA A 307 1.11 2.06 2.25
N SER A 308 1.09 1.43 3.43
CA SER A 308 0.54 0.09 3.58
C SER A 308 -0.97 0.10 3.82
N GLY A 309 -1.77 -0.14 2.76
CA GLY A 309 -3.22 -0.31 2.89
C GLY A 309 -3.60 -1.45 3.84
N THR A 310 -2.82 -2.55 3.87
CA THR A 310 -3.05 -3.66 4.80
C THR A 310 -2.84 -3.27 6.27
N LEU A 311 -1.88 -2.38 6.57
CA LEU A 311 -1.72 -1.81 7.90
C LEU A 311 -2.93 -0.93 8.26
N MET A 312 -3.39 -0.09 7.32
CA MET A 312 -4.56 0.76 7.55
C MET A 312 -5.80 -0.07 7.90
N HIS A 313 -6.03 -1.18 7.19
CA HIS A 313 -7.14 -2.09 7.51
C HIS A 313 -6.98 -2.77 8.87
N ALA A 314 -5.76 -3.21 9.22
CA ALA A 314 -5.47 -3.80 10.53
C ALA A 314 -5.76 -2.81 11.69
N LEU A 315 -5.28 -1.57 11.56
CA LEU A 315 -5.52 -0.51 12.55
C LEU A 315 -7.00 -0.11 12.61
N ALA A 316 -7.68 -0.01 11.45
CA ALA A 316 -9.13 0.28 11.40
C ALA A 316 -9.96 -0.83 12.06
N ALA A 317 -9.50 -2.09 11.98
CA ALA A 317 -10.12 -3.22 12.67
C ALA A 317 -9.67 -3.34 14.15
N ALA A 318 -8.91 -2.37 14.65
CA ALA A 318 -8.37 -2.34 16.01
C ALA A 318 -7.59 -3.63 16.37
N LYS A 319 -6.81 -4.18 15.42
CA LYS A 319 -6.03 -5.39 15.68
C LYS A 319 -4.64 -5.06 16.22
N PRO A 320 -4.18 -5.73 17.28
CA PRO A 320 -2.78 -5.67 17.69
C PRO A 320 -1.88 -6.02 16.52
N THR A 321 -0.95 -5.11 16.19
CA THR A 321 -0.17 -5.24 14.95
C THR A 321 1.32 -5.10 15.24
N VAL A 322 2.13 -5.99 14.66
CA VAL A 322 3.59 -5.87 14.61
C VAL A 322 4.00 -5.42 13.21
N VAL A 323 4.80 -4.35 13.14
CA VAL A 323 5.33 -3.78 11.89
C VAL A 323 6.86 -3.80 11.91
N SER A 324 7.50 -3.72 10.75
CA SER A 324 8.94 -3.48 10.69
C SER A 324 9.29 -2.10 11.22
N ASP A 325 10.41 -1.98 11.96
CA ASP A 325 10.98 -0.68 12.36
C ASP A 325 11.67 -0.02 11.17
N THR A 326 10.87 0.39 10.21
CA THR A 326 11.32 1.08 9.01
C THR A 326 10.87 2.53 9.02
N ASN A 327 11.51 3.31 8.22
CA ASN A 327 11.42 4.77 8.15
C ASN A 327 10.00 5.34 8.30
N GLN A 328 9.08 4.98 7.40
CA GLN A 328 7.71 5.50 7.43
C GLN A 328 6.87 4.94 8.59
N TYR A 329 7.14 3.70 9.02
CA TYR A 329 6.37 3.10 10.13
C TYR A 329 6.80 3.62 11.50
N ARG A 330 7.97 4.26 11.62
CA ARG A 330 8.38 4.98 12.84
C ARG A 330 7.50 6.19 13.16
N GLU A 331 6.73 6.68 12.19
CA GLU A 331 5.77 7.77 12.42
C GLU A 331 4.55 7.33 13.23
N PHE A 332 4.24 6.03 13.28
CA PHE A 332 3.16 5.52 14.10
C PHE A 332 3.62 5.39 15.56
N PRO A 333 2.79 5.80 16.55
CA PRO A 333 3.10 5.62 17.97
C PRO A 333 3.27 4.15 18.37
N ASP A 334 4.22 3.84 19.26
CA ASP A 334 4.46 2.46 19.73
C ASP A 334 3.26 1.85 20.46
N LYS A 335 2.39 2.69 21.02
CA LYS A 335 1.17 2.25 21.69
C LYS A 335 0.10 1.68 20.78
N ILE A 336 0.20 1.84 19.44
CA ILE A 336 -0.78 1.33 18.46
C ILE A 336 -0.26 0.17 17.62
N CYS A 337 1.05 0.09 17.41
CA CYS A 337 1.70 -1.02 16.74
C CYS A 337 3.14 -1.16 17.22
N TRP A 338 3.59 -2.40 17.40
CA TRP A 338 4.94 -2.68 17.84
C TRP A 338 5.91 -2.79 16.67
N LYS A 339 7.09 -2.21 16.83
CA LYS A 339 8.09 -2.12 15.77
C LYS A 339 9.17 -3.16 15.97
N LEU A 340 9.37 -3.99 14.95
CA LEU A 340 10.39 -5.03 14.90
C LEU A 340 11.62 -4.49 14.17
N ALA A 341 12.72 -4.34 14.88
CA ALA A 341 14.00 -3.98 14.28
C ALA A 341 14.50 -5.08 13.33
N HIS A 342 15.17 -4.66 12.27
CA HIS A 342 15.69 -5.58 11.28
C HIS A 342 17.18 -5.87 11.56
N ASP A 343 17.42 -6.75 12.52
CA ASP A 343 18.74 -7.15 12.99
C ASP A 343 18.83 -8.67 13.22
N GLN A 344 19.98 -9.12 13.73
CA GLN A 344 20.21 -10.54 14.02
C GLN A 344 19.28 -11.13 15.09
N LYS A 345 18.63 -10.31 15.92
CA LYS A 345 17.71 -10.72 16.99
C LYS A 345 16.25 -10.66 16.60
N GLN A 346 15.95 -10.32 15.33
CA GLN A 346 14.57 -10.11 14.89
C GLN A 346 13.63 -11.30 15.19
N ALA A 347 14.11 -12.54 15.09
CA ALA A 347 13.33 -13.73 15.38
C ALA A 347 12.99 -13.87 16.87
N GLU A 348 13.96 -13.61 17.75
CA GLU A 348 13.77 -13.63 19.21
C GLU A 348 12.81 -12.52 19.65
N VAL A 349 12.94 -11.32 19.08
CA VAL A 349 12.09 -10.18 19.41
C VAL A 349 10.65 -10.42 18.91
N LEU A 350 10.47 -10.91 17.68
CA LEU A 350 9.15 -11.23 17.15
C LEU A 350 8.49 -12.33 17.98
N TYR A 351 9.23 -13.38 18.34
CA TYR A 351 8.75 -14.42 19.25
C TYR A 351 8.31 -13.84 20.59
N ALA A 352 9.13 -12.99 21.21
CA ALA A 352 8.81 -12.37 22.50
C ALA A 352 7.56 -11.47 22.41
N TYR A 353 7.41 -10.70 21.33
CA TYR A 353 6.23 -9.86 21.08
C TYR A 353 4.96 -10.70 20.98
N ILE A 354 4.98 -11.72 20.12
CA ILE A 354 3.82 -12.59 19.96
C ILE A 354 3.48 -13.28 21.28
N ARG A 355 4.45 -13.86 21.96
CA ARG A 355 4.23 -14.50 23.27
C ARG A 355 3.62 -13.55 24.30
N ALA A 356 4.09 -12.31 24.40
CA ALA A 356 3.53 -11.31 25.29
C ALA A 356 2.07 -11.00 24.96
N LEU A 357 1.75 -10.87 23.67
CA LEU A 357 0.37 -10.63 23.21
C LEU A 357 -0.52 -11.85 23.44
N LEU A 358 -0.04 -13.08 23.26
CA LEU A 358 -0.81 -14.30 23.52
C LEU A 358 -1.15 -14.44 25.01
N SER A 359 -0.18 -14.15 25.88
CA SER A 359 -0.29 -14.36 27.33
C SER A 359 -1.02 -13.25 28.09
N ASN A 360 -1.28 -12.09 27.46
CA ASN A 360 -1.84 -10.92 28.16
C ASN A 360 -2.99 -10.28 27.37
N GLN A 361 -4.22 -10.63 27.77
CA GLN A 361 -5.43 -10.10 27.17
C GLN A 361 -5.56 -8.59 27.36
N ASN A 362 -5.23 -8.06 28.54
CA ASN A 362 -5.31 -6.62 28.81
C ASN A 362 -4.38 -5.83 27.88
N LEU A 363 -3.19 -6.36 27.61
CA LEU A 363 -2.25 -5.74 26.69
C LEU A 363 -2.83 -5.66 25.26
N ARG A 364 -3.44 -6.75 24.78
CA ARG A 364 -4.13 -6.74 23.47
C ARG A 364 -5.25 -5.70 23.44
N THR A 365 -6.07 -5.64 24.49
CA THR A 365 -7.17 -4.68 24.60
C THR A 365 -6.66 -3.24 24.54
N VAL A 366 -5.64 -2.89 25.33
CA VAL A 366 -5.06 -1.54 25.38
C VAL A 366 -4.49 -1.13 24.00
N ILE A 367 -3.77 -2.03 23.32
CA ILE A 367 -3.24 -1.75 21.99
C ILE A 367 -4.39 -1.54 20.99
N SER A 368 -5.43 -2.36 21.04
CA SER A 368 -6.61 -2.26 20.18
C SER A 368 -7.36 -0.94 20.37
N GLU A 369 -7.59 -0.53 21.61
CA GLU A 369 -8.25 0.73 21.95
C GLU A 369 -7.42 1.93 21.46
N ASN A 370 -6.11 1.93 21.71
CA ASN A 370 -5.20 2.97 21.21
C ASN A 370 -5.19 3.05 19.68
N ALA A 371 -5.23 1.91 18.98
CA ALA A 371 -5.30 1.87 17.52
C ALA A 371 -6.61 2.45 17.01
N ALA A 372 -7.76 2.07 17.61
CA ALA A 372 -9.07 2.61 17.26
C ALA A 372 -9.15 4.14 17.47
N ASP A 373 -8.61 4.64 18.59
CA ASP A 373 -8.57 6.07 18.89
C ASP A 373 -7.65 6.82 17.90
N TYR A 374 -6.50 6.26 17.58
CA TYR A 374 -5.60 6.85 16.60
C TYR A 374 -6.24 6.92 15.20
N VAL A 375 -6.89 5.85 14.76
CA VAL A 375 -7.62 5.83 13.49
C VAL A 375 -8.71 6.90 13.48
N ARG A 376 -9.55 6.96 14.52
CA ARG A 376 -10.64 7.95 14.62
C ARG A 376 -10.13 9.37 14.52
N ASN A 377 -9.05 9.68 15.22
CA ASN A 377 -8.56 11.05 15.36
C ASN A 377 -7.61 11.49 14.24
N MET A 378 -6.87 10.55 13.63
CA MET A 378 -5.77 10.90 12.72
C MET A 378 -5.95 10.36 11.30
N LEU A 379 -6.57 9.19 11.12
CA LEU A 379 -6.65 8.48 9.85
C LEU A 379 -8.09 8.24 9.37
N GLY A 380 -9.07 8.80 10.08
CA GLY A 380 -10.49 8.62 9.76
C GLY A 380 -10.84 9.19 8.38
N TRP A 381 -11.84 8.56 7.77
CA TRP A 381 -12.28 8.83 6.39
C TRP A 381 -12.62 10.29 6.14
N GLU A 382 -13.47 10.89 7.00
CA GLU A 382 -13.93 12.28 6.84
C GLU A 382 -12.78 13.28 6.96
N ARG A 383 -11.83 13.02 7.87
CA ARG A 383 -10.65 13.87 8.04
C ARG A 383 -9.78 13.83 6.79
N ILE A 384 -9.48 12.65 6.29
CA ILE A 384 -8.56 12.47 5.15
C ILE A 384 -9.19 12.98 3.86
N THR A 385 -10.48 12.70 3.61
CA THR A 385 -11.19 13.26 2.45
C THR A 385 -11.29 14.78 2.51
N GLY A 386 -11.43 15.36 3.71
CA GLY A 386 -11.38 16.80 3.92
C GLY A 386 -10.01 17.41 3.56
N GLN A 387 -8.90 16.75 3.93
CA GLN A 387 -7.55 17.17 3.52
C GLN A 387 -7.37 17.07 2.01
N TRP A 388 -7.85 16.01 1.38
CA TRP A 388 -7.84 15.86 -0.07
C TRP A 388 -8.61 16.96 -0.78
N LYS A 389 -9.83 17.27 -0.31
CA LYS A 389 -10.62 18.39 -0.84
C LYS A 389 -9.82 19.70 -0.77
N GLN A 390 -9.22 20.01 0.38
CA GLN A 390 -8.42 21.22 0.55
C GLN A 390 -7.21 21.24 -0.38
N ALA A 391 -6.48 20.12 -0.47
CA ALA A 391 -5.29 20.00 -1.31
C ALA A 391 -5.57 20.21 -2.80
N ILE A 392 -6.72 19.73 -3.29
CA ILE A 392 -7.17 19.93 -4.67
C ILE A 392 -7.64 21.38 -4.87
N SER A 393 -8.46 21.93 -3.96
CA SER A 393 -8.99 23.30 -4.10
C SER A 393 -7.93 24.40 -3.97
N SER A 394 -6.80 24.13 -3.32
CA SER A 394 -5.72 25.14 -3.15
C SER A 394 -4.88 25.39 -4.42
N LEU A 395 -5.13 24.65 -5.49
CA LEU A 395 -4.45 24.76 -6.77
C LEU A 395 -5.33 25.44 -7.86
N THR A 396 -6.60 25.62 -7.57
CA THR A 396 -7.55 26.46 -8.35
C THR A 396 -7.55 27.88 -7.81
#